data_d903759e1f1ecbe5508985a50640ecbf
#
_entry.id   d903759e1f1ecbe5508985a50640ecbf
#
_cell.length_a   1.000
_cell.length_b   1.000
_cell.length_c   1.000
_cell.angle_alpha   90.00
_cell.angle_beta   90.00
_cell.angle_gamma   90.00
#
_symmetry.space_group_name_H-M   'P 1'
#
loop_
_entity.id
_entity.type
_entity.pdbx_description
1 polymer ?
#
loop_
_entity_poly.entity_id
_entity_poly.type
_entity_poly.pdbx_seq_one_letter_code
_entity_poly.pdbx_strand_id
1 'polypeptide(L)'
;MGQKINPLGFRLGTTQNHHSFWFAQPKNYSEGLQEDKKIRNCIKNYIQKNRKKGSNRKIESDSSSEVITHNRKMDSGSSSEVITHIEIQKEIDTIHVIIHIGFPNLLKKKGAIEELEKDLQKEVNSVNQRLNIAIEKVKEPYRQPSILAEYIAFQLKNRVSFRKAMKKAIELTQKADIRGVKVKIAGRLAGKEIARAECIKKGRLPLQTIRAKIDYCCYPIRTIYGVLGVKIWIFIDEE
;
A
#
# COMPACT_ATOMS: atom_id res chain seq x y z
N MET A 1 -20.38 2.35 -21.12
CA MET A 1 -20.30 1.69 -19.80
C MET A 1 -20.14 2.76 -18.72
N GLY A 2 -20.99 2.76 -17.69
CA GLY A 2 -20.89 3.69 -16.59
C GLY A 2 -19.59 3.51 -15.80
N GLN A 3 -18.99 4.63 -15.42
CA GLN A 3 -17.83 4.61 -14.52
C GLN A 3 -18.30 4.39 -13.09
N LYS A 4 -17.52 3.64 -12.32
CA LYS A 4 -17.81 3.40 -10.90
C LYS A 4 -17.00 4.37 -10.05
N ILE A 5 -17.67 5.00 -9.10
CA ILE A 5 -17.03 5.86 -8.13
C ILE A 5 -16.04 5.09 -7.26
N ASN A 6 -15.03 5.80 -6.74
CA ASN A 6 -14.11 5.23 -5.76
C ASN A 6 -14.88 4.90 -4.46
N PRO A 7 -14.88 3.63 -3.99
CA PRO A 7 -15.65 3.25 -2.80
C PRO A 7 -15.20 3.96 -1.52
N LEU A 8 -13.92 4.34 -1.40
CA LEU A 8 -13.44 5.16 -0.27
C LEU A 8 -14.02 6.57 -0.35
N GLY A 9 -13.90 7.24 -1.51
CA GLY A 9 -14.43 8.60 -1.69
C GLY A 9 -15.95 8.69 -1.48
N PHE A 10 -16.68 7.63 -1.84
CA PHE A 10 -18.13 7.57 -1.61
C PHE A 10 -18.52 7.52 -0.13
N ARG A 11 -17.62 7.01 0.74
CA ARG A 11 -17.85 6.78 2.17
C ARG A 11 -17.17 7.79 3.09
N LEU A 12 -16.43 8.74 2.53
CA LEU A 12 -15.80 9.80 3.32
C LEU A 12 -16.85 10.66 4.02
N GLY A 13 -16.64 10.93 5.30
CA GLY A 13 -17.54 11.71 6.15
C GLY A 13 -18.71 10.89 6.73
N THR A 14 -18.87 9.62 6.36
CA THR A 14 -19.86 8.70 6.95
C THR A 14 -19.17 7.60 7.76
N THR A 15 -18.63 6.59 7.10
CA THR A 15 -17.97 5.44 7.73
C THR A 15 -16.44 5.51 7.69
N GLN A 16 -15.88 6.42 6.90
CA GLN A 16 -14.43 6.58 6.75
C GLN A 16 -14.02 8.04 6.93
N ASN A 17 -12.94 8.25 7.67
CA ASN A 17 -12.35 9.56 7.88
C ASN A 17 -11.28 9.86 6.82
N HIS A 18 -10.98 11.14 6.67
CA HIS A 18 -9.85 11.59 5.86
C HIS A 18 -8.52 11.16 6.48
N HIS A 19 -7.49 11.03 5.65
CA HIS A 19 -6.12 10.77 6.11
C HIS A 19 -5.28 12.04 6.28
N SER A 20 -5.89 13.20 6.11
CA SER A 20 -5.27 14.50 6.38
C SER A 20 -6.23 15.31 7.23
N PHE A 21 -5.80 15.65 8.44
CA PHE A 21 -6.58 16.38 9.44
C PHE A 21 -5.93 17.74 9.66
N TRP A 22 -6.38 18.74 8.93
CA TRP A 22 -5.95 20.12 9.10
C TRP A 22 -6.93 21.07 8.46
N PHE A 23 -6.89 22.31 8.92
CA PHE A 23 -7.68 23.40 8.39
C PHE A 23 -6.75 24.49 7.87
N ALA A 24 -7.08 25.07 6.71
CA ALA A 24 -6.39 26.25 6.20
C ALA A 24 -7.39 27.23 5.58
N GLN A 25 -7.05 28.50 5.62
CA GLN A 25 -7.80 29.52 4.90
C GLN A 25 -7.72 29.25 3.38
N PRO A 26 -8.73 29.66 2.59
CA PRO A 26 -8.75 29.40 1.14
C PRO A 26 -7.51 29.87 0.39
N LYS A 27 -6.85 30.94 0.84
CA LYS A 27 -5.60 31.43 0.25
C LYS A 27 -4.44 30.48 0.38
N ASN A 28 -4.30 29.80 1.54
CA ASN A 28 -3.16 28.94 1.87
C ASN A 28 -3.48 27.45 1.62
N TYR A 29 -4.72 27.12 1.22
CA TYR A 29 -5.16 25.75 1.06
C TYR A 29 -4.37 24.99 -0.02
N SER A 30 -4.08 25.65 -1.14
CA SER A 30 -3.31 25.05 -2.24
C SER A 30 -1.85 24.69 -1.82
N GLU A 31 -1.23 25.53 -1.01
CA GLU A 31 0.12 25.29 -0.49
C GLU A 31 0.12 24.09 0.46
N GLY A 32 -0.84 24.04 1.39
CA GLY A 32 -1.00 22.91 2.31
C GLY A 32 -1.20 21.56 1.60
N LEU A 33 -1.95 21.53 0.49
CA LEU A 33 -2.12 20.33 -0.33
C LEU A 33 -0.83 19.91 -1.05
N GLN A 34 -0.03 20.88 -1.52
CA GLN A 34 1.25 20.60 -2.15
C GLN A 34 2.25 20.02 -1.14
N GLU A 35 2.28 20.55 0.08
CA GLU A 35 3.09 20.02 1.17
C GLU A 35 2.72 18.58 1.51
N ASP A 36 1.43 18.27 1.69
CA ASP A 36 0.95 16.91 1.94
C ASP A 36 1.39 15.95 0.82
N LYS A 37 1.32 16.40 -0.42
CA LYS A 37 1.78 15.60 -1.55
C LYS A 37 3.28 15.36 -1.52
N LYS A 38 4.09 16.37 -1.17
CA LYS A 38 5.55 16.24 -1.01
C LYS A 38 5.88 15.25 0.10
N ILE A 39 5.26 15.39 1.29
CA ILE A 39 5.45 14.49 2.43
C ILE A 39 5.15 13.04 2.04
N ARG A 40 3.99 12.77 1.44
CA ARG A 40 3.58 11.43 1.02
C ARG A 40 4.50 10.84 -0.04
N ASN A 41 5.00 11.64 -0.97
CA ASN A 41 5.93 11.20 -2.02
C ASN A 41 7.33 10.92 -1.43
N CYS A 42 7.84 11.77 -0.55
CA CYS A 42 9.12 11.58 0.11
C CYS A 42 9.15 10.26 0.89
N ILE A 43 8.13 9.99 1.70
CA ILE A 43 8.02 8.74 2.46
C ILE A 43 7.98 7.52 1.52
N LYS A 44 7.18 7.56 0.46
CA LYS A 44 7.12 6.47 -0.52
C LYS A 44 8.47 6.24 -1.21
N ASN A 45 9.14 7.32 -1.61
CA ASN A 45 10.44 7.27 -2.27
C ASN A 45 11.52 6.71 -1.33
N TYR A 46 11.55 7.13 -0.07
CA TYR A 46 12.47 6.63 0.95
C TYR A 46 12.35 5.11 1.12
N ILE A 47 11.13 4.60 1.29
CA ILE A 47 10.90 3.16 1.42
C ILE A 47 11.30 2.41 0.13
N GLN A 48 10.99 2.95 -1.03
CA GLN A 48 11.40 2.32 -2.30
C GLN A 48 12.93 2.29 -2.48
N LYS A 49 13.64 3.35 -2.10
CA LYS A 49 15.12 3.39 -2.12
C LYS A 49 15.72 2.32 -1.21
N ASN A 50 15.19 2.20 0.00
CA ASN A 50 15.69 1.22 0.99
C ASN A 50 15.38 -0.23 0.58
N ARG A 51 14.25 -0.49 -0.06
CA ARG A 51 13.94 -1.80 -0.67
C ARG A 51 14.98 -2.21 -1.72
N LYS A 52 15.36 -1.29 -2.61
CA LYS A 52 16.38 -1.56 -3.64
C LYS A 52 17.74 -1.85 -3.00
N LYS A 53 18.16 -1.07 -2.00
CA LYS A 53 19.43 -1.31 -1.27
C LYS A 53 19.44 -2.68 -0.58
N GLY A 54 18.34 -3.12 0.01
CA GLY A 54 18.21 -4.42 0.64
C GLY A 54 18.23 -5.60 -0.35
N SER A 55 17.75 -5.41 -1.58
CA SER A 55 17.78 -6.43 -2.63
C SER A 55 19.20 -6.63 -3.17
N ASN A 56 19.96 -5.55 -3.39
CA ASN A 56 21.32 -5.62 -3.92
C ASN A 56 22.28 -6.32 -2.93
N ARG A 57 22.17 -6.06 -1.63
CA ARG A 57 23.00 -6.72 -0.60
C ARG A 57 22.79 -8.25 -0.53
N LYS A 58 21.58 -8.73 -0.87
CA LYS A 58 21.31 -10.18 -0.91
C LYS A 58 21.93 -10.85 -2.13
N ILE A 59 22.12 -10.15 -3.24
CA ILE A 59 22.75 -10.70 -4.46
C ILE A 59 24.25 -10.85 -4.25
N GLU A 60 24.90 -9.95 -3.53
CA GLU A 60 26.34 -10.01 -3.23
C GLU A 60 26.72 -11.10 -2.22
N SER A 61 25.79 -11.49 -1.33
CA SER A 61 26.04 -12.55 -0.32
C SER A 61 25.72 -13.97 -0.82
N ASP A 62 24.99 -14.12 -1.93
CA ASP A 62 24.58 -15.44 -2.46
C ASP A 62 25.48 -15.93 -3.61
N SER A 63 26.64 -15.32 -3.86
CA SER A 63 27.58 -15.74 -4.91
C SER A 63 28.47 -16.95 -4.54
N SER A 64 28.27 -17.54 -3.37
CA SER A 64 28.91 -18.76 -2.97
C SER A 64 27.91 -19.81 -2.50
N SER A 65 27.78 -20.85 -3.33
CA SER A 65 27.11 -22.16 -3.13
C SER A 65 25.60 -22.24 -3.40
N GLU A 66 25.32 -22.77 -4.57
CA GLU A 66 24.53 -23.94 -4.99
C GLU A 66 23.18 -24.28 -4.33
N VAL A 67 22.34 -24.78 -5.25
CA VAL A 67 21.10 -25.54 -5.07
C VAL A 67 19.84 -24.74 -4.84
N ILE A 68 19.20 -24.50 -5.96
CA ILE A 68 17.80 -24.06 -6.07
C ILE A 68 16.90 -25.14 -5.47
N THR A 69 16.66 -25.08 -4.17
CA THR A 69 15.55 -25.79 -3.57
C THR A 69 14.28 -24.99 -3.74
N HIS A 70 13.34 -25.53 -4.48
CA HIS A 70 12.04 -24.96 -4.89
C HIS A 70 11.06 -24.69 -3.73
N ASN A 71 11.48 -24.79 -2.48
CA ASN A 71 10.67 -24.58 -1.28
C ASN A 71 11.25 -23.50 -0.36
N ARG A 72 11.51 -22.29 -0.88
CA ARG A 72 11.70 -21.15 0.02
C ARG A 72 10.37 -20.85 0.69
N LYS A 73 10.30 -21.12 1.99
CA LYS A 73 9.26 -20.67 2.89
C LYS A 73 8.97 -19.19 2.59
N MET A 74 7.75 -18.92 2.12
CA MET A 74 7.28 -17.58 1.69
C MET A 74 7.14 -16.58 2.84
N ASP A 75 7.61 -16.89 4.03
CA ASP A 75 7.26 -16.16 5.24
C ASP A 75 8.26 -15.07 5.67
N SER A 76 9.41 -14.95 5.05
CA SER A 76 10.42 -14.02 5.61
C SER A 76 11.17 -13.08 4.67
N GLY A 77 10.95 -13.14 3.36
CA GLY A 77 11.86 -12.43 2.44
C GLY A 77 11.31 -11.29 1.60
N SER A 78 10.02 -11.15 1.43
CA SER A 78 9.48 -10.26 0.40
C SER A 78 8.21 -9.49 0.74
N SER A 79 7.64 -9.68 1.90
CA SER A 79 6.63 -8.79 2.45
C SER A 79 7.29 -7.58 3.10
N SER A 80 8.19 -6.98 2.34
CA SER A 80 8.87 -5.76 2.68
C SER A 80 7.83 -4.67 2.92
N GLU A 81 7.99 -3.97 3.97
CA GLU A 81 7.40 -2.70 4.40
C GLU A 81 6.41 -2.09 3.43
N VAL A 82 5.16 -2.51 3.57
CA VAL A 82 4.06 -1.95 2.80
C VAL A 82 3.41 -0.87 3.63
N ILE A 83 3.46 0.35 3.12
CA ILE A 83 2.65 1.44 3.67
C ILE A 83 1.19 1.14 3.35
N THR A 84 0.37 1.07 4.37
CA THR A 84 -1.09 0.96 4.21
C THR A 84 -1.69 2.32 3.91
N HIS A 85 -1.47 3.27 4.79
CA HIS A 85 -1.86 4.67 4.66
C HIS A 85 -0.94 5.56 5.50
N ILE A 86 -0.98 6.86 5.22
CA ILE A 86 -0.21 7.88 5.92
C ILE A 86 -1.22 8.90 6.43
N GLU A 87 -1.27 9.12 7.72
CA GLU A 87 -2.07 10.16 8.33
C GLU A 87 -1.22 11.39 8.59
N ILE A 88 -1.74 12.57 8.25
CA ILE A 88 -1.07 13.85 8.42
C ILE A 88 -1.99 14.73 9.24
N GLN A 89 -1.52 15.16 10.40
CA GLN A 89 -2.19 16.10 11.27
C GLN A 89 -1.32 17.37 11.33
N LYS A 90 -1.88 18.51 10.95
CA LYS A 90 -1.16 19.79 11.01
C LYS A 90 -1.80 20.66 12.06
N GLU A 91 -0.97 21.06 13.01
CA GLU A 91 -1.24 22.11 13.99
C GLU A 91 -0.48 23.37 13.58
N ILE A 92 -0.60 24.43 14.36
CA ILE A 92 0.00 25.74 14.02
C ILE A 92 1.51 25.63 13.88
N ASP A 93 2.19 24.99 14.86
CA ASP A 93 3.65 24.90 14.94
C ASP A 93 4.20 23.50 14.70
N THR A 94 3.33 22.48 14.64
CA THR A 94 3.74 21.08 14.54
C THR A 94 3.01 20.33 13.45
N ILE A 95 3.76 19.47 12.75
CA ILE A 95 3.21 18.52 11.75
C ILE A 95 3.43 17.12 12.31
N HIS A 96 2.35 16.41 12.61
CA HIS A 96 2.38 15.02 13.01
C HIS A 96 2.11 14.13 11.81
N VAL A 97 3.05 13.25 11.50
CA VAL A 97 2.94 12.28 10.40
C VAL A 97 2.93 10.87 10.99
N ILE A 98 1.79 10.19 10.91
CA ILE A 98 1.63 8.82 11.38
C ILE A 98 1.67 7.90 10.18
N ILE A 99 2.65 6.99 10.15
CA ILE A 99 2.85 6.05 9.05
C ILE A 99 2.40 4.66 9.50
N HIS A 100 1.30 4.17 8.92
CA HIS A 100 0.80 2.83 9.17
C HIS A 100 1.48 1.82 8.25
N ILE A 101 2.20 0.85 8.84
CA ILE A 101 3.00 -0.13 8.10
C ILE A 101 2.63 -1.55 8.53
N GLY A 102 2.50 -2.44 7.55
CA GLY A 102 2.20 -3.85 7.80
C GLY A 102 3.37 -4.61 8.45
N PHE A 103 4.59 -4.42 7.92
CA PHE A 103 5.79 -5.15 8.35
C PHE A 103 7.00 -4.20 8.49
N PRO A 104 7.21 -3.57 9.64
CA PRO A 104 8.21 -2.51 9.81
C PRO A 104 9.63 -3.06 10.06
N ASN A 105 10.23 -3.74 9.09
CA ASN A 105 11.56 -4.34 9.27
C ASN A 105 12.73 -3.37 8.99
N LEU A 106 12.60 -2.47 7.99
CA LEU A 106 13.65 -1.50 7.63
C LEU A 106 13.66 -0.29 8.58
N LEU A 107 12.50 0.15 9.00
CA LEU A 107 12.35 1.32 9.89
C LEU A 107 12.71 1.01 11.36
N LYS A 108 12.91 -0.26 11.71
CA LYS A 108 13.45 -0.66 13.01
C LYS A 108 14.95 -0.41 13.17
N LYS A 109 15.65 -0.08 12.09
CA LYS A 109 17.08 0.24 12.14
C LYS A 109 17.27 1.56 12.85
N LYS A 110 18.22 1.59 13.78
CA LYS A 110 18.63 2.83 14.46
C LYS A 110 19.03 3.87 13.41
N GLY A 111 18.59 5.09 13.57
CA GLY A 111 18.88 6.20 12.66
C GLY A 111 17.99 6.31 11.39
N ALA A 112 17.18 5.29 11.06
CA ALA A 112 16.34 5.34 9.86
C ALA A 112 15.24 6.40 9.95
N ILE A 113 14.72 6.64 11.14
CA ILE A 113 13.69 7.67 11.39
C ILE A 113 14.31 9.05 11.28
N GLU A 114 15.49 9.26 11.88
CA GLU A 114 16.23 10.52 11.82
C GLU A 114 16.64 10.90 10.39
N GLU A 115 17.06 9.93 9.58
CA GLU A 115 17.33 10.14 8.14
C GLU A 115 16.06 10.59 7.41
N LEU A 116 14.93 9.94 7.68
CA LEU A 116 13.64 10.26 7.08
C LEU A 116 13.15 11.64 7.51
N GLU A 117 13.33 12.03 8.78
CA GLU A 117 13.02 13.37 9.28
C GLU A 117 13.85 14.45 8.57
N LYS A 118 15.15 14.23 8.44
CA LYS A 118 16.05 15.15 7.72
C LYS A 118 15.68 15.31 6.25
N ASP A 119 15.33 14.20 5.58
CA ASP A 119 14.90 14.23 4.17
C ASP A 119 13.56 14.96 4.02
N LEU A 120 12.62 14.76 4.95
CA LEU A 120 11.34 15.47 4.94
C LEU A 120 11.49 16.97 5.23
N GLN A 121 12.31 17.34 6.22
CA GLN A 121 12.57 18.75 6.53
C GLN A 121 13.15 19.51 5.33
N LYS A 122 14.01 18.86 4.54
CA LYS A 122 14.56 19.46 3.30
C LYS A 122 13.50 19.66 2.23
N GLU A 123 12.55 18.73 2.06
CA GLU A 123 11.53 18.81 1.02
C GLU A 123 10.36 19.76 1.36
N VAL A 124 10.02 19.85 2.64
CA VAL A 124 8.88 20.67 3.08
C VAL A 124 9.26 22.15 3.18
N ASN A 125 10.57 22.49 3.28
CA ASN A 125 11.10 23.87 3.41
C ASN A 125 10.42 24.70 4.54
N SER A 126 9.75 24.06 5.47
CA SER A 126 9.08 24.74 6.58
C SER A 126 10.11 25.05 7.66
N VAL A 127 10.68 26.24 7.58
CA VAL A 127 11.74 26.72 8.51
C VAL A 127 11.21 26.81 9.96
N ASN A 128 9.90 26.95 10.15
CA ASN A 128 9.30 27.28 11.44
C ASN A 128 8.43 26.16 12.04
N GLN A 129 8.22 25.02 11.35
CA GLN A 129 7.36 23.95 11.87
C GLN A 129 8.17 22.74 12.31
N ARG A 130 7.85 22.20 13.48
CA ARG A 130 8.43 20.96 13.99
C ARG A 130 7.73 19.77 13.37
N LEU A 131 8.49 18.82 12.85
CA LEU A 131 7.97 17.61 12.22
C LEU A 131 8.16 16.42 13.16
N ASN A 132 7.06 15.78 13.53
CA ASN A 132 7.06 14.58 14.36
C ASN A 132 6.61 13.38 13.52
N ILE A 133 7.42 12.32 13.48
CA ILE A 133 7.10 11.10 12.74
C ILE A 133 6.82 9.97 13.71
N ALA A 134 5.63 9.41 13.65
CA ALA A 134 5.26 8.21 14.37
C ALA A 134 5.06 7.04 13.40
N ILE A 135 5.47 5.84 13.78
CA ILE A 135 5.31 4.62 13.01
C ILE A 135 4.42 3.66 13.77
N GLU A 136 3.29 3.33 13.17
CA GLU A 136 2.36 2.39 13.74
C GLU A 136 2.35 1.08 12.95
N LYS A 137 2.43 -0.04 13.67
CA LYS A 137 2.29 -1.37 13.10
C LYS A 137 0.82 -1.76 13.02
N VAL A 138 0.37 -2.12 11.83
CA VAL A 138 -0.97 -2.66 11.64
C VAL A 138 -1.11 -4.03 12.29
N LYS A 139 -2.14 -4.21 13.14
CA LYS A 139 -2.40 -5.47 13.86
C LYS A 139 -2.63 -6.63 12.91
N GLU A 140 -3.48 -6.43 11.89
CA GLU A 140 -3.88 -7.45 10.92
C GLU A 140 -3.47 -7.05 9.50
N PRO A 141 -2.26 -7.41 9.05
CA PRO A 141 -1.73 -6.95 7.77
C PRO A 141 -2.53 -7.47 6.57
N TYR A 142 -3.06 -8.69 6.61
CA TYR A 142 -3.81 -9.26 5.49
C TYR A 142 -5.25 -8.73 5.36
N ARG A 143 -5.71 -7.93 6.31
CA ARG A 143 -6.97 -7.17 6.23
C ARG A 143 -6.83 -5.90 5.38
N GLN A 144 -5.61 -5.49 5.09
CA GLN A 144 -5.33 -4.27 4.34
C GLN A 144 -5.18 -4.54 2.84
N PRO A 145 -5.96 -3.86 1.98
CA PRO A 145 -5.92 -4.09 0.52
C PRO A 145 -4.59 -3.70 -0.12
N SER A 146 -3.88 -2.72 0.44
CA SER A 146 -2.56 -2.30 -0.05
C SER A 146 -1.51 -3.41 0.06
N ILE A 147 -1.49 -4.13 1.19
CA ILE A 147 -0.57 -5.23 1.45
C ILE A 147 -0.84 -6.40 0.51
N LEU A 148 -2.12 -6.73 0.32
CA LEU A 148 -2.52 -7.78 -0.63
C LEU A 148 -2.17 -7.43 -2.07
N ALA A 149 -2.31 -6.15 -2.45
CA ALA A 149 -1.94 -5.69 -3.79
C ALA A 149 -0.45 -5.86 -4.04
N GLU A 150 0.40 -5.53 -3.08
CA GLU A 150 1.84 -5.76 -3.21
C GLU A 150 2.21 -7.24 -3.18
N TYR A 151 1.53 -8.06 -2.38
CA TYR A 151 1.70 -9.51 -2.40
C TYR A 151 1.42 -10.08 -3.80
N ILE A 152 0.28 -9.70 -4.41
CA ILE A 152 -0.06 -10.10 -5.78
C ILE A 152 0.99 -9.57 -6.76
N ALA A 153 1.45 -8.33 -6.61
CA ALA A 153 2.46 -7.74 -7.47
C ALA A 153 3.77 -8.53 -7.44
N PHE A 154 4.19 -8.95 -6.26
CA PHE A 154 5.38 -9.77 -6.09
C PHE A 154 5.25 -11.14 -6.77
N GLN A 155 4.10 -11.82 -6.59
CA GLN A 155 3.83 -13.09 -7.24
C GLN A 155 3.84 -12.98 -8.77
N LEU A 156 3.24 -11.93 -9.32
CA LEU A 156 3.19 -11.70 -10.76
C LEU A 156 4.57 -11.35 -11.35
N LYS A 157 5.40 -10.60 -10.62
CA LYS A 157 6.79 -10.34 -11.01
C LYS A 157 7.63 -11.61 -11.04
N ASN A 158 7.38 -12.55 -10.12
CA ASN A 158 8.01 -13.87 -10.07
C ASN A 158 7.37 -14.87 -11.07
N ARG A 159 6.60 -14.38 -12.05
CA ARG A 159 5.97 -15.19 -13.11
C ARG A 159 5.03 -16.29 -12.62
N VAL A 160 4.49 -16.16 -11.41
CA VAL A 160 3.44 -17.07 -10.93
C VAL A 160 2.15 -16.80 -11.70
N SER A 161 1.39 -17.85 -12.02
CA SER A 161 0.12 -17.68 -12.73
C SER A 161 -0.84 -16.77 -11.95
N PHE A 162 -1.47 -15.83 -12.65
CA PHE A 162 -2.36 -14.83 -12.02
C PHE A 162 -3.53 -15.47 -11.27
N ARG A 163 -4.06 -16.61 -11.76
CA ARG A 163 -5.14 -17.34 -11.08
C ARG A 163 -4.69 -17.89 -9.74
N LYS A 164 -3.47 -18.44 -9.65
CA LYS A 164 -2.88 -18.96 -8.42
C LYS A 164 -2.60 -17.81 -7.43
N ALA A 165 -2.05 -16.69 -7.92
CA ALA A 165 -1.81 -15.51 -7.11
C ALA A 165 -3.11 -14.93 -6.51
N MET A 166 -4.18 -14.80 -7.30
CA MET A 166 -5.49 -14.33 -6.81
C MET A 166 -6.11 -15.27 -5.77
N LYS A 167 -6.10 -16.60 -6.04
CA LYS A 167 -6.62 -17.59 -5.08
C LYS A 167 -5.88 -17.50 -3.75
N LYS A 168 -4.54 -17.46 -3.80
CA LYS A 168 -3.72 -17.37 -2.60
C LYS A 168 -3.95 -16.09 -1.81
N ALA A 169 -4.11 -14.95 -2.49
CA ALA A 169 -4.46 -13.69 -1.84
C ALA A 169 -5.82 -13.78 -1.12
N ILE A 170 -6.81 -14.43 -1.73
CA ILE A 170 -8.13 -14.64 -1.12
C ILE A 170 -8.05 -15.59 0.08
N GLU A 171 -7.24 -16.64 0.03
CA GLU A 171 -7.00 -17.52 1.18
C GLU A 171 -6.38 -16.78 2.37
N LEU A 172 -5.44 -15.85 2.10
CA LEU A 172 -4.83 -15.02 3.15
C LEU A 172 -5.85 -14.06 3.78
N THR A 173 -6.74 -13.46 2.99
CA THR A 173 -7.81 -12.62 3.50
C THR A 173 -8.83 -13.38 4.35
N GLN A 174 -9.14 -14.63 3.97
CA GLN A 174 -10.05 -15.45 4.75
C GLN A 174 -9.50 -15.83 6.13
N LYS A 175 -8.17 -16.02 6.24
CA LYS A 175 -7.51 -16.24 7.54
C LYS A 175 -7.59 -15.03 8.47
N ALA A 176 -7.85 -13.83 7.92
CA ALA A 176 -8.01 -12.58 8.65
C ALA A 176 -9.49 -12.25 8.97
N ASP A 177 -10.38 -13.24 8.89
CA ASP A 177 -11.82 -13.15 9.24
C ASP A 177 -12.55 -11.99 8.56
N ILE A 178 -12.40 -11.91 7.22
CA ILE A 178 -13.02 -10.89 6.39
C ILE A 178 -14.33 -11.42 5.79
N ARG A 179 -15.41 -10.66 5.87
CA ARG A 179 -16.75 -11.06 5.38
C ARG A 179 -16.81 -11.15 3.85
N GLY A 180 -16.03 -10.36 3.15
CA GLY A 180 -16.03 -10.40 1.70
C GLY A 180 -14.82 -9.75 1.04
N VAL A 181 -14.35 -10.37 -0.05
CA VAL A 181 -13.22 -9.89 -0.84
C VAL A 181 -13.49 -10.02 -2.32
N LYS A 182 -13.05 -9.04 -3.09
CA LYS A 182 -13.04 -9.05 -4.54
C LYS A 182 -11.70 -8.58 -5.04
N VAL A 183 -11.07 -9.42 -5.87
CA VAL A 183 -9.81 -9.11 -6.54
C VAL A 183 -10.07 -9.05 -8.04
N LYS A 184 -9.68 -7.96 -8.70
CA LYS A 184 -9.75 -7.80 -10.15
C LYS A 184 -8.38 -7.47 -10.69
N ILE A 185 -7.91 -8.24 -11.67
CA ILE A 185 -6.66 -7.96 -12.40
C ILE A 185 -7.02 -7.70 -13.85
N ALA A 186 -6.47 -6.64 -14.42
CA ALA A 186 -6.71 -6.26 -15.80
C ALA A 186 -5.41 -5.92 -16.52
N GLY A 187 -5.29 -6.28 -17.79
CA GLY A 187 -4.14 -6.04 -18.64
C GLY A 187 -3.77 -7.24 -19.48
N ARG A 188 -2.52 -7.32 -19.93
CA ARG A 188 -1.97 -8.45 -20.72
C ARG A 188 -1.64 -9.63 -19.81
N LEU A 189 -2.68 -10.33 -19.38
CA LEU A 189 -2.55 -11.47 -18.47
C LEU A 189 -1.75 -12.61 -19.13
N ALA A 190 -0.75 -13.11 -18.44
CA ALA A 190 0.18 -14.14 -18.91
C ALA A 190 0.91 -13.79 -20.24
N GLY A 191 1.10 -12.49 -20.52
CA GLY A 191 1.80 -12.03 -21.72
C GLY A 191 1.03 -12.09 -23.02
N LYS A 192 -0.27 -12.36 -22.99
CA LYS A 192 -1.12 -12.34 -24.20
C LYS A 192 -1.22 -10.95 -24.79
N GLU A 193 -1.31 -10.84 -26.12
CA GLU A 193 -1.40 -9.56 -26.82
C GLU A 193 -2.66 -8.78 -26.45
N ILE A 194 -3.78 -9.47 -26.41
CA ILE A 194 -5.08 -8.86 -26.08
C ILE A 194 -5.24 -8.75 -24.57
N ALA A 195 -5.47 -7.53 -24.08
CA ALA A 195 -5.74 -7.28 -22.69
C ALA A 195 -7.07 -7.89 -22.25
N ARG A 196 -7.07 -8.51 -21.08
CA ARG A 196 -8.25 -9.11 -20.45
C ARG A 196 -8.38 -8.65 -19.01
N ALA A 197 -9.59 -8.76 -18.48
CA ALA A 197 -9.88 -8.50 -17.07
C ALA A 197 -10.45 -9.77 -16.45
N GLU A 198 -9.78 -10.26 -15.43
CA GLU A 198 -10.21 -11.40 -14.62
C GLU A 198 -10.58 -10.93 -13.22
N CYS A 199 -11.65 -11.50 -12.66
CA CYS A 199 -12.15 -11.11 -11.35
C CYS A 199 -12.56 -12.35 -10.56
N ILE A 200 -12.13 -12.41 -9.31
CA ILE A 200 -12.57 -13.41 -8.35
C ILE A 200 -13.20 -12.67 -7.16
N LYS A 201 -14.39 -13.11 -6.77
CA LYS A 201 -15.12 -12.62 -5.59
C LYS A 201 -15.38 -13.77 -4.65
N LYS A 202 -15.22 -13.54 -3.34
CA LYS A 202 -15.60 -14.48 -2.30
C LYS A 202 -16.29 -13.73 -1.16
N GLY A 203 -17.38 -14.27 -0.65
CA GLY A 203 -18.20 -13.63 0.37
C GLY A 203 -19.10 -12.50 -0.15
N ARG A 204 -19.70 -11.76 0.78
CA ARG A 204 -20.61 -10.64 0.52
C ARG A 204 -19.79 -9.35 0.30
N LEU A 205 -20.18 -8.51 -0.65
CA LEU A 205 -19.55 -7.22 -0.90
C LEU A 205 -20.61 -6.19 -1.35
N PRO A 206 -21.26 -5.48 -0.42
CA PRO A 206 -22.31 -4.53 -0.71
C PRO A 206 -21.71 -3.16 -1.08
N LEU A 207 -21.34 -2.98 -2.36
CA LEU A 207 -20.69 -1.73 -2.80
C LEU A 207 -21.60 -0.49 -2.75
N GLN A 208 -22.92 -0.68 -2.84
CA GLN A 208 -23.89 0.41 -2.84
C GLN A 208 -24.30 0.86 -1.42
N THR A 209 -24.12 0.01 -0.43
CA THR A 209 -24.48 0.32 0.96
C THR A 209 -23.43 1.27 1.56
N ILE A 210 -23.84 2.46 1.98
CA ILE A 210 -22.96 3.50 2.55
C ILE A 210 -22.40 3.04 3.90
N ARG A 211 -23.23 2.44 4.75
CA ARG A 211 -22.86 1.94 6.10
C ARG A 211 -21.81 0.82 6.07
N ALA A 212 -21.64 0.14 4.93
CA ALA A 212 -20.67 -0.93 4.80
C ALA A 212 -19.24 -0.38 4.78
N LYS A 213 -18.40 -0.81 5.73
CA LYS A 213 -16.98 -0.45 5.79
C LYS A 213 -16.21 -1.25 4.75
N ILE A 214 -15.86 -0.60 3.65
CA ILE A 214 -15.18 -1.22 2.51
C ILE A 214 -13.86 -0.50 2.27
N ASP A 215 -12.77 -1.25 2.39
CA ASP A 215 -11.45 -0.79 2.02
C ASP A 215 -11.13 -1.14 0.57
N TYR A 216 -10.44 -0.23 -0.11
CA TYR A 216 -10.14 -0.33 -1.53
C TYR A 216 -8.71 0.07 -1.84
N CYS A 217 -8.08 -0.68 -2.74
CA CYS A 217 -6.78 -0.31 -3.30
C CYS A 217 -6.78 -0.53 -4.81
N CYS A 218 -6.17 0.43 -5.53
CA CYS A 218 -5.85 0.32 -6.95
C CYS A 218 -4.34 0.42 -7.10
N TYR A 219 -3.71 -0.65 -7.58
CA TYR A 219 -2.26 -0.76 -7.67
C TYR A 219 -1.80 -1.13 -9.09
N PRO A 220 -0.99 -0.30 -9.76
CA PRO A 220 -0.40 -0.62 -11.04
C PRO A 220 0.86 -1.48 -10.86
N ILE A 221 0.93 -2.61 -11.54
CA ILE A 221 2.08 -3.52 -11.52
C ILE A 221 2.82 -3.42 -12.84
N ARG A 222 4.06 -3.00 -12.81
CA ARG A 222 4.93 -3.01 -13.98
C ARG A 222 5.52 -4.40 -14.17
N THR A 223 5.21 -5.04 -15.30
CA THR A 223 5.75 -6.33 -15.72
C THR A 223 6.52 -6.18 -17.03
N ILE A 224 7.25 -7.22 -17.44
CA ILE A 224 7.95 -7.24 -18.73
C ILE A 224 7.01 -7.11 -19.93
N TYR A 225 5.74 -7.49 -19.80
CA TYR A 225 4.72 -7.42 -20.85
C TYR A 225 3.89 -6.12 -20.83
N GLY A 226 4.21 -5.19 -19.92
CA GLY A 226 3.48 -3.95 -19.74
C GLY A 226 2.92 -3.79 -18.33
N VAL A 227 1.97 -2.87 -18.17
CA VAL A 227 1.36 -2.57 -16.85
C VAL A 227 0.08 -3.36 -16.67
N LEU A 228 -0.01 -4.06 -15.52
CA LEU A 228 -1.22 -4.71 -15.05
C LEU A 228 -1.87 -3.86 -13.96
N GLY A 229 -3.17 -3.63 -14.06
CA GLY A 229 -3.94 -2.96 -13.01
C GLY A 229 -4.56 -3.98 -12.07
N VAL A 230 -4.26 -3.86 -10.77
CA VAL A 230 -4.89 -4.68 -9.73
C VAL A 230 -5.81 -3.78 -8.91
N LYS A 231 -7.05 -4.22 -8.74
CA LYS A 231 -8.04 -3.56 -7.87
C LYS A 231 -8.53 -4.56 -6.85
N ILE A 232 -8.50 -4.17 -5.58
CA ILE A 232 -8.91 -5.01 -4.46
C ILE A 232 -9.96 -4.26 -3.65
N TRP A 233 -11.04 -4.95 -3.32
CA TRP A 233 -12.09 -4.49 -2.42
C TRP A 233 -12.19 -5.48 -1.27
N ILE A 234 -12.20 -4.99 -0.07
CA ILE A 234 -12.33 -5.77 1.15
C ILE A 234 -13.50 -5.21 1.94
N PHE A 235 -14.44 -6.06 2.27
CA PHE A 235 -15.56 -5.74 3.14
C PHE A 235 -15.27 -6.27 4.54
N ILE A 236 -15.20 -5.35 5.49
CA ILE A 236 -14.85 -5.66 6.88
C ILE A 236 -16.11 -5.95 7.68
N ASP A 237 -16.96 -4.96 7.80
CA ASP A 237 -18.22 -5.04 8.53
C ASP A 237 -19.23 -3.95 8.12
N GLU A 238 -20.45 -4.06 8.63
CA GLU A 238 -21.47 -3.00 8.63
C GLU A 238 -21.53 -2.42 10.04
N GLU A 239 -21.44 -1.10 10.16
CA GLU A 239 -21.74 -0.38 11.39
C GLU A 239 -23.23 -0.24 11.61
#